data_e7219a54728a4bbb4683d0cc5315e7eb
#
_entry.id   e7219a54728a4bbb4683d0cc5315e7eb
#
_cell.length_a   1.000
_cell.length_b   1.000
_cell.length_c   1.000
_cell.angle_alpha   90.00
_cell.angle_beta   90.00
_cell.angle_gamma   90.00
#
_symmetry.space_group_name_H-M   'P 1'
#
loop_
_entity.id
_entity.type
_entity.pdbx_description
1 polymer ?
#
loop_
_entity_poly.entity_id
_entity_poly.type
_entity_poly.pdbx_seq_one_letter_code
_entity_poly.pdbx_strand_id
1 'polypeptide(L)'
;TLRDGNHAISHSINLDIIGKYCKFAEKAKIPLVEVGHGNGLGASSLSIGRSSVSDNKALKKARSVLKKTKLSVHSIPGFSTFDDLKLAIDCGVDIFRIGCNSTEIDTIVKQVEYCKKNKVEAWGVLMMFHLIYSKNQYLEKIQFLKDLGLKNIIIMDSAGCLLPNDVKKIFLDIKKFKIN
;
A
#
# COMPACT_ATOMS: atom_id res chain seq x y z
N THR A 1 5.61 -7.44 -4.78
CA THR A 1 6.67 -8.48 -4.87
C THR A 1 7.60 -8.43 -3.67
N LEU A 2 8.39 -7.34 -3.46
CA LEU A 2 9.29 -7.26 -2.29
C LEU A 2 8.51 -7.18 -0.96
N ARG A 3 7.40 -6.46 -0.91
CA ARG A 3 6.59 -6.37 0.29
C ARG A 3 5.76 -7.65 0.51
N ASP A 4 4.85 -7.95 -0.39
CA ASP A 4 3.92 -9.06 -0.26
C ASP A 4 4.61 -10.43 -0.33
N GLY A 5 5.55 -10.60 -1.26
CA GLY A 5 6.36 -11.83 -1.35
C GLY A 5 7.23 -12.12 -0.12
N ASN A 6 7.44 -11.13 0.74
CA ASN A 6 8.20 -11.30 1.98
C ASN A 6 7.49 -12.22 2.99
N HIS A 7 6.16 -12.37 2.89
CA HIS A 7 5.42 -13.38 3.66
C HIS A 7 5.89 -14.80 3.37
N ALA A 8 6.08 -15.14 2.09
CA ALA A 8 6.45 -16.50 1.66
C ALA A 8 7.81 -16.96 2.18
N ILE A 9 8.66 -16.06 2.62
CA ILE A 9 10.01 -16.33 3.10
C ILE A 9 10.23 -15.81 4.52
N SER A 10 9.17 -15.75 5.33
CA SER A 10 9.22 -15.35 6.74
C SER A 10 9.95 -14.03 6.98
N HIS A 11 9.73 -13.04 6.10
CA HIS A 11 10.31 -11.69 6.15
C HIS A 11 11.85 -11.64 6.12
N SER A 12 12.48 -12.62 5.44
CA SER A 12 13.94 -12.77 5.39
C SER A 12 14.63 -12.07 4.22
N ILE A 13 13.94 -11.18 3.47
CA ILE A 13 14.56 -10.39 2.40
C ILE A 13 15.66 -9.50 2.98
N ASN A 14 16.89 -9.64 2.48
CA ASN A 14 18.03 -8.84 2.90
C ASN A 14 18.25 -7.62 2.00
N LEU A 15 19.17 -6.72 2.42
CA LEU A 15 19.49 -5.48 1.69
C LEU A 15 20.00 -5.71 0.28
N ASP A 16 20.70 -6.81 0.05
CA ASP A 16 21.29 -7.14 -1.26
C ASP A 16 20.19 -7.48 -2.27
N ILE A 17 19.21 -8.28 -1.84
CA ILE A 17 18.04 -8.63 -2.65
C ILE A 17 17.22 -7.36 -2.95
N ILE A 18 16.99 -6.51 -1.96
CA ILE A 18 16.28 -5.23 -2.16
C ILE A 18 17.01 -4.39 -3.21
N GLY A 19 18.33 -4.22 -3.06
CA GLY A 19 19.12 -3.44 -4.00
C GLY A 19 19.11 -3.99 -5.42
N LYS A 20 19.29 -5.30 -5.58
CA LYS A 20 19.26 -5.96 -6.90
C LYS A 20 17.90 -5.83 -7.56
N TYR A 21 16.82 -6.10 -6.82
CA TYR A 21 15.45 -5.98 -7.33
C TYR A 21 15.16 -4.53 -7.79
N CYS A 22 15.46 -3.54 -6.95
CA CYS A 22 15.26 -2.13 -7.28
C CYS A 22 16.05 -1.73 -8.52
N LYS A 23 17.30 -2.22 -8.69
CA LYS A 23 18.12 -1.97 -9.89
C LYS A 23 17.47 -2.54 -11.16
N PHE A 24 16.93 -3.75 -11.10
CA PHE A 24 16.23 -4.34 -12.23
C PHE A 24 14.91 -3.63 -12.54
N ALA A 25 14.15 -3.26 -11.51
CA ALA A 25 12.90 -2.52 -11.66
C ALA A 25 13.14 -1.14 -12.32
N GLU A 26 14.15 -0.42 -11.86
CA GLU A 26 14.56 0.87 -12.45
C GLU A 26 14.97 0.72 -13.93
N LYS A 27 15.80 -0.30 -14.24
CA LYS A 27 16.20 -0.61 -15.62
C LYS A 27 15.01 -0.98 -16.50
N ALA A 28 14.07 -1.75 -15.97
CA ALA A 28 12.84 -2.16 -16.66
C ALA A 28 11.78 -1.05 -16.72
N LYS A 29 12.05 0.13 -16.17
CA LYS A 29 11.12 1.27 -16.11
C LYS A 29 9.79 0.92 -15.45
N ILE A 30 9.82 0.06 -14.42
CA ILE A 30 8.65 -0.23 -13.60
C ILE A 30 8.21 1.06 -12.90
N PRO A 31 6.93 1.45 -12.99
CA PRO A 31 6.50 2.75 -12.48
C PRO A 31 6.57 2.87 -10.96
N LEU A 32 6.38 1.77 -10.23
CA LEU A 32 6.28 1.76 -8.77
C LEU A 32 6.88 0.49 -8.18
N VAL A 33 7.69 0.63 -7.13
CA VAL A 33 8.20 -0.48 -6.31
C VAL A 33 7.76 -0.28 -4.87
N GLU A 34 7.18 -1.32 -4.27
CA GLU A 34 6.79 -1.35 -2.87
C GLU A 34 7.77 -2.19 -2.05
N VAL A 35 8.29 -1.61 -0.97
CA VAL A 35 9.28 -2.23 -0.09
C VAL A 35 8.76 -2.23 1.36
N GLY A 36 9.10 -3.26 2.12
CA GLY A 36 8.79 -3.36 3.55
C GLY A 36 8.46 -4.77 4.02
N HIS A 37 8.05 -4.86 5.27
CA HIS A 37 7.45 -6.07 5.85
C HIS A 37 6.19 -6.48 5.09
N GLY A 38 5.85 -7.76 5.06
CA GLY A 38 4.65 -8.27 4.37
C GLY A 38 3.36 -7.56 4.76
N ASN A 39 3.20 -7.22 6.03
CA ASN A 39 2.04 -6.45 6.53
C ASN A 39 2.24 -4.92 6.44
N GLY A 40 3.33 -4.46 5.85
CA GLY A 40 3.60 -3.04 5.64
C GLY A 40 4.52 -2.41 6.69
N LEU A 41 4.54 -1.09 6.65
CA LEU A 41 5.40 -0.24 7.46
C LEU A 41 5.10 -0.38 8.97
N GLY A 42 6.13 -0.48 9.79
CA GLY A 42 6.01 -0.63 11.24
C GLY A 42 5.57 -2.01 11.73
N ALA A 43 5.28 -2.94 10.81
CA ALA A 43 4.67 -4.22 11.16
C ALA A 43 5.64 -5.27 11.73
N SER A 44 6.96 -5.05 11.65
CA SER A 44 7.97 -6.00 12.14
C SER A 44 7.88 -6.17 13.65
N SER A 45 7.34 -7.29 14.13
CA SER A 45 7.11 -7.56 15.55
C SER A 45 7.23 -9.05 15.89
N LEU A 46 7.18 -9.39 17.18
CA LEU A 46 7.15 -10.78 17.61
C LEU A 46 5.85 -11.51 17.24
N SER A 47 4.75 -10.80 17.24
CA SER A 47 3.42 -11.40 17.01
C SER A 47 3.13 -11.73 15.55
N ILE A 48 3.71 -10.98 14.59
CA ILE A 48 3.44 -11.16 13.15
C ILE A 48 4.69 -11.45 12.32
N GLY A 49 5.81 -11.69 12.99
CA GLY A 49 7.10 -11.97 12.35
C GLY A 49 8.04 -10.76 12.33
N ARG A 50 9.31 -11.00 12.56
CA ARG A 50 10.36 -9.98 12.48
C ARG A 50 10.95 -9.94 11.07
N SER A 51 11.11 -8.76 10.52
CA SER A 51 11.93 -8.56 9.31
C SER A 51 13.41 -8.71 9.64
N SER A 52 14.17 -9.34 8.74
CA SER A 52 15.62 -9.38 8.82
C SER A 52 16.28 -8.00 8.65
N VAL A 53 15.56 -7.05 8.04
CA VAL A 53 16.00 -5.68 7.79
C VAL A 53 14.96 -4.70 8.31
N SER A 54 15.39 -3.68 9.05
CA SER A 54 14.50 -2.61 9.51
C SER A 54 13.99 -1.77 8.32
N ASP A 55 12.79 -1.19 8.45
CA ASP A 55 12.17 -0.33 7.43
C ASP A 55 13.11 0.80 7.02
N ASN A 56 13.78 1.48 7.96
CA ASN A 56 14.75 2.54 7.66
C ASN A 56 15.86 2.06 6.71
N LYS A 57 16.49 0.91 7.00
CA LYS A 57 17.56 0.37 6.15
C LYS A 57 17.03 -0.05 4.78
N ALA A 58 15.87 -0.70 4.75
CA ALA A 58 15.23 -1.17 3.52
C ALA A 58 14.86 0.01 2.59
N LEU A 59 14.21 1.03 3.13
CA LEU A 59 13.78 2.21 2.38
C LEU A 59 14.97 3.04 1.87
N LYS A 60 15.97 3.28 2.72
CA LYS A 60 17.22 3.96 2.29
C LYS A 60 17.94 3.20 1.18
N LYS A 61 18.01 1.86 1.29
CA LYS A 61 18.61 1.02 0.23
C LYS A 61 17.81 1.11 -1.07
N ALA A 62 16.50 0.99 -1.02
CA ALA A 62 15.65 1.14 -2.20
C ALA A 62 15.82 2.54 -2.84
N ARG A 63 15.73 3.61 -2.05
CA ARG A 63 15.85 4.98 -2.53
C ARG A 63 17.23 5.29 -3.14
N SER A 64 18.30 4.70 -2.60
CA SER A 64 19.63 4.92 -3.17
C SER A 64 19.77 4.43 -4.63
N VAL A 65 18.95 3.46 -5.01
CA VAL A 65 18.96 2.81 -6.34
C VAL A 65 17.88 3.40 -7.26
N LEU A 66 16.65 3.57 -6.75
CA LEU A 66 15.52 4.08 -7.54
C LEU A 66 15.69 5.58 -7.81
N LYS A 67 15.64 6.00 -9.07
CA LYS A 67 15.76 7.40 -9.50
C LYS A 67 14.48 7.91 -10.18
N LYS A 68 13.93 7.11 -11.10
CA LYS A 68 12.71 7.43 -11.85
C LYS A 68 11.51 6.60 -11.37
N THR A 69 11.76 5.35 -10.98
CA THR A 69 10.76 4.48 -10.38
C THR A 69 10.33 5.04 -9.02
N LYS A 70 9.04 5.20 -8.81
CA LYS A 70 8.49 5.65 -7.51
C LYS A 70 8.68 4.58 -6.45
N LEU A 71 9.02 5.00 -5.24
CA LEU A 71 9.11 4.15 -4.04
C LEU A 71 7.81 4.25 -3.25
N SER A 72 7.19 3.12 -2.96
CA SER A 72 6.00 3.08 -2.11
C SER A 72 6.16 2.18 -0.90
N VAL A 73 5.31 2.43 0.07
CA VAL A 73 5.10 1.59 1.25
C VAL A 73 3.63 1.27 1.41
N HIS A 74 3.33 0.10 1.96
CA HIS A 74 2.01 -0.21 2.47
C HIS A 74 1.92 0.25 3.91
N SER A 75 0.82 0.90 4.30
CA SER A 75 0.57 1.38 5.66
C SER A 75 -0.82 0.91 6.10
N ILE A 76 -0.88 0.26 7.25
CA ILE A 76 -2.13 -0.21 7.84
C ILE A 76 -2.28 0.47 9.20
N PRO A 77 -3.38 1.19 9.44
CA PRO A 77 -3.71 1.70 10.78
C PRO A 77 -3.67 0.58 11.83
N GLY A 78 -3.00 0.84 12.95
CA GLY A 78 -2.74 -0.17 13.98
C GLY A 78 -1.38 -0.85 13.89
N PHE A 79 -0.76 -0.95 12.70
CA PHE A 79 0.64 -1.35 12.55
C PHE A 79 1.57 -0.14 12.43
N SER A 80 1.26 0.77 11.52
CA SER A 80 2.08 1.95 11.29
C SER A 80 1.70 3.10 12.21
N THR A 81 2.67 3.62 12.94
CA THR A 81 2.56 4.86 13.73
C THR A 81 2.85 6.10 12.87
N PHE A 82 2.58 7.30 13.40
CA PHE A 82 2.98 8.53 12.71
C PHE A 82 4.51 8.71 12.64
N ASP A 83 5.26 8.16 13.60
CA ASP A 83 6.72 8.15 13.54
C ASP A 83 7.23 7.27 12.42
N ASP A 84 6.57 6.12 12.16
CA ASP A 84 6.89 5.27 11.01
C ASP A 84 6.59 5.99 9.69
N LEU A 85 5.46 6.70 9.60
CA LEU A 85 5.13 7.48 8.42
C LEU A 85 6.18 8.58 8.20
N LYS A 86 6.56 9.30 9.27
CA LYS A 86 7.62 10.32 9.21
C LYS A 86 8.93 9.72 8.73
N LEU A 87 9.35 8.62 9.31
CA LEU A 87 10.57 7.90 8.91
C LEU A 87 10.55 7.55 7.42
N ALA A 88 9.42 7.06 6.91
CA ALA A 88 9.28 6.72 5.50
C ALA A 88 9.37 7.96 4.59
N ILE A 89 8.77 9.08 4.98
CA ILE A 89 8.90 10.37 4.29
C ILE A 89 10.36 10.83 4.26
N ASP A 90 11.05 10.79 5.41
CA ASP A 90 12.45 11.16 5.53
C ASP A 90 13.39 10.25 4.70
N CYS A 91 12.97 9.01 4.44
CA CYS A 91 13.65 8.08 3.53
C CYS A 91 13.33 8.30 2.04
N GLY A 92 12.46 9.25 1.70
CA GLY A 92 12.11 9.60 0.32
C GLY A 92 11.07 8.68 -0.31
N VAL A 93 10.11 8.19 0.47
CA VAL A 93 8.93 7.48 -0.05
C VAL A 93 8.04 8.45 -0.82
N ASP A 94 7.66 8.06 -2.04
CA ASP A 94 6.83 8.88 -2.92
C ASP A 94 5.33 8.64 -2.70
N ILE A 95 4.94 7.40 -2.35
CA ILE A 95 3.52 6.99 -2.28
C ILE A 95 3.28 6.11 -1.06
N PHE A 96 2.26 6.48 -0.27
CA PHE A 96 1.71 5.64 0.79
C PHE A 96 0.45 4.93 0.29
N ARG A 97 0.46 3.60 0.27
CA ARG A 97 -0.70 2.77 0.01
C ARG A 97 -1.35 2.45 1.35
N ILE A 98 -2.32 3.27 1.76
CA ILE A 98 -2.95 3.18 3.07
C ILE A 98 -4.18 2.29 2.96
N GLY A 99 -4.17 1.18 3.70
CA GLY A 99 -5.20 0.15 3.58
C GLY A 99 -5.74 -0.32 4.92
N CYS A 100 -6.97 -0.82 4.87
CA CYS A 100 -7.63 -1.53 5.95
C CYS A 100 -8.68 -2.47 5.36
N ASN A 101 -9.35 -3.24 6.22
CA ASN A 101 -10.54 -3.95 5.81
C ASN A 101 -11.57 -2.96 5.26
N SER A 102 -12.17 -3.27 4.13
CA SER A 102 -13.08 -2.36 3.44
C SER A 102 -14.32 -1.96 4.25
N THR A 103 -14.68 -2.77 5.26
CA THR A 103 -15.74 -2.47 6.23
C THR A 103 -15.36 -1.37 7.22
N GLU A 104 -14.07 -1.11 7.42
CA GLU A 104 -13.50 -0.21 8.44
C GLU A 104 -12.69 0.93 7.80
N ILE A 105 -13.12 1.38 6.63
CA ILE A 105 -12.34 2.32 5.80
C ILE A 105 -12.11 3.69 6.47
N ASP A 106 -12.93 4.08 7.41
CA ASP A 106 -12.79 5.30 8.21
C ASP A 106 -11.49 5.33 9.04
N THR A 107 -10.93 4.18 9.37
CA THR A 107 -9.68 4.08 10.15
C THR A 107 -8.48 4.71 9.46
N ILE A 108 -8.49 4.81 8.11
CA ILE A 108 -7.36 5.38 7.34
C ILE A 108 -7.29 6.92 7.38
N VAL A 109 -8.36 7.60 7.79
CA VAL A 109 -8.52 9.06 7.69
C VAL A 109 -7.29 9.81 8.21
N LYS A 110 -6.88 9.51 9.45
CA LYS A 110 -5.76 10.22 10.10
C LYS A 110 -4.44 10.04 9.36
N GLN A 111 -4.17 8.86 8.79
CA GLN A 111 -2.95 8.63 8.02
C GLN A 111 -3.00 9.36 6.66
N VAL A 112 -4.15 9.40 6.01
CA VAL A 112 -4.34 10.15 4.77
C VAL A 112 -4.16 11.66 5.00
N GLU A 113 -4.74 12.21 6.07
CA GLU A 113 -4.57 13.60 6.46
C GLU A 113 -3.09 13.93 6.77
N TYR A 114 -2.40 13.02 7.45
CA TYR A 114 -0.97 13.16 7.71
C TYR A 114 -0.16 13.23 6.42
N CYS A 115 -0.43 12.35 5.45
CA CYS A 115 0.23 12.38 4.15
C CYS A 115 -0.05 13.69 3.41
N LYS A 116 -1.30 14.16 3.41
CA LYS A 116 -1.67 15.46 2.79
C LYS A 116 -0.93 16.63 3.41
N LYS A 117 -0.88 16.70 4.76
CA LYS A 117 -0.15 17.73 5.48
C LYS A 117 1.33 17.77 5.11
N ASN A 118 1.92 16.61 4.87
CA ASN A 118 3.33 16.47 4.47
C ASN A 118 3.53 16.48 2.95
N LYS A 119 2.49 16.74 2.16
CA LYS A 119 2.54 16.83 0.67
C LYS A 119 3.06 15.56 0.00
N VAL A 120 2.76 14.40 0.57
CA VAL A 120 3.11 13.09 0.03
C VAL A 120 1.85 12.42 -0.51
N GLU A 121 1.98 11.72 -1.63
CA GLU A 121 0.87 11.06 -2.31
C GLU A 121 0.36 9.87 -1.47
N ALA A 122 -0.96 9.78 -1.29
CA ALA A 122 -1.63 8.67 -0.63
C ALA A 122 -2.63 8.00 -1.58
N TRP A 123 -2.65 6.66 -1.57
CA TRP A 123 -3.61 5.82 -2.28
C TRP A 123 -4.43 5.03 -1.26
N GLY A 124 -5.74 4.94 -1.44
CA GLY A 124 -6.61 4.13 -0.61
C GLY A 124 -6.59 2.66 -1.05
N VAL A 125 -6.48 1.73 -0.11
CA VAL A 125 -6.52 0.29 -0.40
C VAL A 125 -7.70 -0.35 0.33
N LEU A 126 -8.68 -0.83 -0.43
CA LEU A 126 -9.85 -1.56 0.08
C LEU A 126 -9.53 -3.05 0.14
N MET A 127 -9.05 -3.54 1.28
CA MET A 127 -8.80 -4.97 1.50
C MET A 127 -10.11 -5.70 1.80
N MET A 128 -10.15 -7.02 1.58
CA MET A 128 -11.35 -7.85 1.78
C MET A 128 -12.59 -7.29 1.05
N PHE A 129 -12.39 -6.83 -0.18
CA PHE A 129 -13.40 -6.10 -0.95
C PHE A 129 -14.71 -6.87 -1.14
N HIS A 130 -14.67 -8.19 -1.19
CA HIS A 130 -15.84 -9.04 -1.30
C HIS A 130 -16.88 -8.78 -0.18
N LEU A 131 -16.44 -8.34 1.01
CA LEU A 131 -17.35 -8.08 2.14
C LEU A 131 -18.31 -6.91 1.87
N ILE A 132 -17.84 -5.89 1.15
CA ILE A 132 -18.67 -4.73 0.79
C ILE A 132 -19.34 -4.90 -0.59
N TYR A 133 -18.74 -5.69 -1.47
CA TYR A 133 -19.32 -6.00 -2.77
C TYR A 133 -20.59 -6.82 -2.63
N SER A 134 -20.57 -7.90 -1.86
CA SER A 134 -21.73 -8.76 -1.60
C SER A 134 -22.93 -8.03 -0.99
N LYS A 135 -22.67 -6.96 -0.21
CA LYS A 135 -23.68 -6.09 0.41
C LYS A 135 -24.03 -4.86 -0.43
N ASN A 136 -23.47 -4.74 -1.63
CA ASN A 136 -23.63 -3.59 -2.51
C ASN A 136 -23.25 -2.22 -1.89
N GLN A 137 -22.32 -2.23 -0.91
CA GLN A 137 -21.89 -1.04 -0.16
C GLN A 137 -20.64 -0.37 -0.74
N TYR A 138 -20.02 -0.95 -1.77
CA TYR A 138 -18.72 -0.49 -2.27
C TYR A 138 -18.73 0.89 -2.89
N LEU A 139 -19.85 1.33 -3.48
CA LEU A 139 -19.96 2.67 -4.07
C LEU A 139 -19.91 3.77 -3.03
N GLU A 140 -20.55 3.55 -1.88
CA GLU A 140 -20.48 4.46 -0.73
C GLU A 140 -19.05 4.59 -0.20
N LYS A 141 -18.36 3.46 -0.05
CA LYS A 141 -16.97 3.46 0.42
C LYS A 141 -16.01 4.14 -0.57
N ILE A 142 -16.24 3.96 -1.87
CA ILE A 142 -15.48 4.66 -2.91
C ILE A 142 -15.76 6.17 -2.90
N GLN A 143 -17.02 6.56 -2.73
CA GLN A 143 -17.36 7.97 -2.58
C GLN A 143 -16.68 8.59 -1.36
N PHE A 144 -16.70 7.90 -0.22
CA PHE A 144 -15.99 8.34 0.99
C PHE A 144 -14.50 8.58 0.73
N LEU A 145 -13.80 7.66 0.07
CA LEU A 145 -12.38 7.83 -0.28
C LEU A 145 -12.13 9.01 -1.21
N LYS A 146 -13.03 9.23 -2.16
CA LYS A 146 -13.00 10.39 -3.06
C LYS A 146 -13.18 11.69 -2.29
N ASP A 147 -14.14 11.76 -1.37
CA ASP A 147 -14.42 12.94 -0.54
C ASP A 147 -13.24 13.21 0.41
N LEU A 148 -12.57 12.16 0.86
CA LEU A 148 -11.28 12.27 1.56
C LEU A 148 -10.14 12.77 0.64
N GLY A 149 -10.41 13.01 -0.64
CA GLY A 149 -9.48 13.60 -1.63
C GLY A 149 -8.47 12.61 -2.21
N LEU A 150 -8.68 11.32 -2.08
CA LEU A 150 -7.86 10.31 -2.73
C LEU A 150 -8.21 10.21 -4.22
N LYS A 151 -7.18 10.23 -5.07
CA LYS A 151 -7.32 10.13 -6.53
C LYS A 151 -7.12 8.71 -7.04
N ASN A 152 -6.43 7.89 -6.27
CA ASN A 152 -6.09 6.51 -6.62
C ASN A 152 -6.65 5.58 -5.55
N ILE A 153 -7.40 4.58 -5.98
CA ILE A 153 -8.01 3.56 -5.12
C ILE A 153 -7.62 2.18 -5.64
N ILE A 154 -7.21 1.32 -4.74
CA ILE A 154 -6.86 -0.07 -5.02
C ILE A 154 -7.94 -0.97 -4.42
N ILE A 155 -8.51 -1.80 -5.26
CA ILE A 155 -9.44 -2.86 -4.85
C ILE A 155 -8.63 -4.14 -4.69
N MET A 156 -8.71 -4.73 -3.50
CA MET A 156 -8.00 -5.96 -3.19
C MET A 156 -9.01 -7.06 -2.89
N ASP A 157 -9.12 -8.01 -3.81
CA ASP A 157 -9.89 -9.25 -3.62
C ASP A 157 -9.07 -10.24 -2.79
N SER A 158 -8.92 -9.95 -1.51
CA SER A 158 -8.06 -10.71 -0.59
C SER A 158 -8.49 -12.17 -0.42
N ALA A 159 -9.75 -12.50 -0.69
CA ALA A 159 -10.27 -13.86 -0.59
C ALA A 159 -10.32 -14.59 -1.94
N GLY A 160 -10.05 -13.91 -3.05
CA GLY A 160 -10.15 -14.50 -4.39
C GLY A 160 -11.57 -14.91 -4.77
N CYS A 161 -12.59 -14.15 -4.31
CA CYS A 161 -14.01 -14.49 -4.49
C CYS A 161 -14.66 -13.82 -5.70
N LEU A 162 -14.05 -12.78 -6.26
CA LEU A 162 -14.63 -12.02 -7.37
C LEU A 162 -14.47 -12.78 -8.69
N LEU A 163 -15.58 -12.95 -9.39
CA LEU A 163 -15.58 -13.50 -10.74
C LEU A 163 -15.30 -12.40 -11.78
N PRO A 164 -14.87 -12.74 -13.01
CA PRO A 164 -14.60 -11.76 -14.06
C PRO A 164 -15.77 -10.78 -14.32
N ASN A 165 -16.99 -11.25 -14.25
CA ASN A 165 -18.18 -10.41 -14.42
C ASN A 165 -18.37 -9.42 -13.27
N ASP A 166 -18.02 -9.81 -12.03
CA ASP A 166 -18.04 -8.92 -10.88
C ASP A 166 -17.02 -7.81 -11.04
N VAL A 167 -15.80 -8.15 -11.42
CA VAL A 167 -14.73 -7.19 -11.71
C VAL A 167 -15.18 -6.21 -12.78
N LYS A 168 -15.75 -6.71 -13.90
CA LYS A 168 -16.27 -5.87 -14.97
C LYS A 168 -17.35 -4.90 -14.47
N LYS A 169 -18.32 -5.38 -13.68
CA LYS A 169 -19.36 -4.55 -13.07
C LYS A 169 -18.78 -3.47 -12.17
N ILE A 170 -17.87 -3.84 -11.27
CA ILE A 170 -17.21 -2.91 -10.35
C ILE A 170 -16.54 -1.78 -11.12
N PHE A 171 -15.75 -2.08 -12.15
CA PHE A 171 -15.06 -1.06 -12.94
C PHE A 171 -16.01 -0.18 -13.74
N LEU A 172 -17.11 -0.70 -14.27
CA LEU A 172 -18.14 0.09 -14.94
C LEU A 172 -18.81 1.08 -13.98
N ASP A 173 -19.06 0.64 -12.75
CA ASP A 173 -19.68 1.49 -11.73
C ASP A 173 -18.72 2.56 -11.23
N ILE A 174 -17.45 2.19 -10.97
CA ILE A 174 -16.41 3.11 -10.48
C ILE A 174 -16.07 4.18 -11.52
N LYS A 175 -16.13 3.86 -12.79
CA LYS A 175 -15.85 4.83 -13.88
C LYS A 175 -16.65 6.11 -13.76
N LYS A 176 -17.85 6.06 -13.19
CA LYS A 176 -18.72 7.21 -12.93
C LYS A 176 -18.12 8.22 -11.93
N PHE A 177 -17.19 7.76 -11.08
CA PHE A 177 -16.58 8.58 -10.03
C PHE A 177 -15.35 9.37 -10.49
N LYS A 178 -14.83 9.14 -11.70
CA LYS A 178 -13.59 9.76 -12.21
C LYS A 178 -12.38 9.56 -11.25
N ILE A 179 -12.22 8.35 -10.75
CA ILE A 179 -11.13 7.90 -9.90
C ILE A 179 -10.25 6.96 -10.72
N ASN A 180 -8.93 6.94 -10.44
CA ASN A 180 -7.96 6.03 -11.03
C ASN A 180 -7.75 4.79 -10.15
#